data_c2fd4dc0606fb3e55f1ce1e0d359d793
#
_entry.id   c2fd4dc0606fb3e55f1ce1e0d359d793
#
_cell.length_a   1.000
_cell.length_b   1.000
_cell.length_c   1.000
_cell.angle_alpha   90.00
_cell.angle_beta   90.00
_cell.angle_gamma   90.00
#
_symmetry.space_group_name_H-M   'P 1'
#
loop_
_entity.id
_entity.type
_entity.pdbx_description
1 polymer ?
#
loop_
_entity_poly.entity_id
_entity_poly.type
_entity_poly.pdbx_seq_one_letter_code
_entity_poly.pdbx_strand_id
1 'polypeptide(L)'
;MTDMPGLLRRLESGGIEVPSHIKKAMLKLDVADFTDYDVEPFFADRPIPFIETDEGGIKTISAPHMIATLLHHLELVEGQEVVVLGAKGGYIAALIAMIVGEHGRVRLLDPSQLAIEHVQSR
;
A
#
# COMPACT_ATOMS: atom_id res chain seq x y z
N MET A 1 12.59 -8.09 14.51
CA MET A 1 13.04 -6.92 13.76
C MET A 1 11.90 -6.32 12.97
N THR A 2 11.66 -5.04 13.13
CA THR A 2 10.51 -4.31 12.61
C THR A 2 10.89 -3.54 11.34
N ASP A 3 11.24 -4.27 10.30
CA ASP A 3 11.58 -3.70 9.01
C ASP A 3 10.92 -4.47 7.86
N MET A 4 10.98 -3.90 6.67
CA MET A 4 10.35 -4.50 5.50
C MET A 4 10.96 -5.86 5.13
N PRO A 5 12.30 -6.04 5.12
CA PRO A 5 12.84 -7.36 4.82
C PRO A 5 12.38 -8.45 5.79
N GLY A 6 12.33 -8.14 7.09
CA GLY A 6 11.84 -9.07 8.10
C GLY A 6 10.38 -9.42 7.91
N LEU A 7 9.56 -8.41 7.63
CA LEU A 7 8.13 -8.61 7.35
C LEU A 7 7.93 -9.53 6.15
N LEU A 8 8.62 -9.27 5.04
CA LEU A 8 8.50 -10.08 3.83
C LEU A 8 8.90 -11.54 4.09
N ARG A 9 9.96 -11.78 4.85
CA ARG A 9 10.34 -13.15 5.23
C ARG A 9 9.26 -13.84 6.06
N ARG A 10 8.63 -13.13 6.99
CA ARG A 10 7.54 -13.70 7.79
C ARG A 10 6.31 -14.01 6.96
N LEU A 11 5.96 -13.15 6.00
CA LEU A 11 4.84 -13.42 5.09
C LEU A 11 5.08 -14.70 4.28
N GLU A 12 6.27 -14.83 3.70
CA GLU A 12 6.63 -16.01 2.92
C GLU A 12 6.66 -17.26 3.78
N SER A 13 7.20 -17.19 5.01
CA SER A 13 7.19 -18.31 5.95
C SER A 13 5.78 -18.74 6.34
N GLY A 14 4.84 -17.80 6.35
CA GLY A 14 3.42 -18.04 6.64
C GLY A 14 2.61 -18.52 5.45
N GLY A 15 3.25 -18.74 4.30
CA GLY A 15 2.57 -19.24 3.10
C GLY A 15 2.02 -18.17 2.17
N ILE A 16 2.34 -16.89 2.41
CA ILE A 16 1.94 -15.81 1.52
C ILE A 16 2.98 -15.68 0.41
N GLU A 17 2.55 -15.88 -0.82
CA GLU A 17 3.43 -15.73 -1.97
C GLU A 17 3.62 -14.25 -2.32
N VAL A 18 4.87 -13.78 -2.32
CA VAL A 18 5.20 -12.41 -2.69
C VAL A 18 6.16 -12.44 -3.88
N PRO A 19 5.63 -12.30 -5.11
CA PRO A 19 6.47 -12.28 -6.31
C PRO A 19 7.54 -11.18 -6.25
N SER A 20 8.63 -11.39 -6.97
CA SER A 20 9.81 -10.51 -6.86
C SER A 20 9.52 -9.05 -7.20
N HIS A 21 8.64 -8.78 -8.18
CA HIS A 21 8.30 -7.40 -8.55
C HIS A 21 7.52 -6.67 -7.45
N ILE A 22 6.68 -7.40 -6.71
CA ILE A 22 5.94 -6.85 -5.57
C ILE A 22 6.89 -6.63 -4.40
N LYS A 23 7.72 -7.62 -4.12
CA LYS A 23 8.75 -7.53 -3.07
C LYS A 23 9.65 -6.32 -3.29
N LYS A 24 10.11 -6.13 -4.52
CA LYS A 24 10.97 -5.02 -4.90
C LYS A 24 10.29 -3.67 -4.65
N ALA A 25 9.01 -3.54 -5.01
CA ALA A 25 8.25 -2.32 -4.77
C ALA A 25 8.11 -2.04 -3.27
N MET A 26 7.75 -3.05 -2.49
CA MET A 26 7.60 -2.92 -1.04
C MET A 26 8.92 -2.57 -0.35
N LEU A 27 10.04 -3.07 -0.83
CA LEU A 27 11.36 -2.73 -0.29
C LEU A 27 11.78 -1.30 -0.59
N LYS A 28 11.31 -0.72 -1.70
CA LYS A 28 11.69 0.64 -2.11
C LYS A 28 10.86 1.73 -1.47
N LEU A 29 9.62 1.46 -1.12
CA LEU A 29 8.74 2.46 -0.52
C LEU A 29 8.67 2.30 0.99
N ASP A 30 8.79 3.42 1.69
CA ASP A 30 8.62 3.45 3.13
C ASP A 30 7.18 3.79 3.46
N VAL A 31 6.46 2.88 4.10
CA VAL A 31 5.07 3.09 4.48
C VAL A 31 4.91 4.31 5.39
N ALA A 32 5.94 4.67 6.15
CA ALA A 32 5.91 5.85 7.01
C ALA A 32 5.77 7.17 6.23
N ASP A 33 6.07 7.17 4.93
CA ASP A 33 5.88 8.34 4.09
C ASP A 33 4.40 8.60 3.76
N PHE A 34 3.52 7.65 4.08
CA PHE A 34 2.11 7.69 3.69
C PHE A 34 1.16 7.93 4.86
N THR A 35 1.67 8.05 6.06
CA THR A 35 0.86 8.31 7.25
C THR A 35 1.68 9.01 8.33
N ASP A 36 1.01 9.79 9.18
CA ASP A 36 1.63 10.39 10.35
C ASP A 36 1.48 9.51 11.60
N TYR A 37 0.71 8.42 11.49
CA TYR A 37 0.49 7.49 12.61
C TYR A 37 1.66 6.52 12.74
N ASP A 38 1.72 5.84 13.90
CA ASP A 38 2.71 4.82 14.17
C ASP A 38 2.60 3.66 13.17
N VAL A 39 3.71 3.31 12.52
CA VAL A 39 3.75 2.25 11.52
C VAL A 39 4.19 0.88 12.08
N GLU A 40 4.55 0.80 13.37
CA GLU A 40 4.97 -0.47 13.97
C GLU A 40 3.98 -1.62 13.73
N PRO A 41 2.66 -1.41 13.92
CA PRO A 41 1.71 -2.50 13.68
C PRO A 41 1.72 -3.04 12.26
N PHE A 42 2.11 -2.22 11.27
CA PHE A 42 2.23 -2.66 9.88
C PHE A 42 3.25 -3.79 9.75
N PHE A 43 4.39 -3.67 10.44
CA PHE A 43 5.42 -4.69 10.43
C PHE A 43 5.05 -5.94 11.23
N ALA A 44 3.97 -5.89 12.00
CA ALA A 44 3.35 -7.05 12.65
C ALA A 44 2.17 -7.60 11.82
N ASP A 45 2.11 -7.20 10.55
CA ASP A 45 1.08 -7.62 9.59
C ASP A 45 -0.33 -7.20 10.01
N ARG A 46 -0.46 -5.93 10.42
CA ARG A 46 -1.74 -5.33 10.79
C ARG A 46 -2.02 -4.09 9.96
N PRO A 47 -3.29 -3.73 9.76
CA PRO A 47 -3.61 -2.45 9.14
C PRO A 47 -3.22 -1.31 10.08
N ILE A 48 -2.92 -0.15 9.49
CA ILE A 48 -2.57 1.05 10.25
C ILE A 48 -3.43 2.23 9.78
N PRO A 49 -3.77 3.17 10.69
CA PRO A 49 -4.56 4.34 10.30
C PRO A 49 -3.76 5.29 9.41
N PHE A 50 -4.46 6.09 8.61
CA PHE A 50 -3.83 7.22 7.93
C PHE A 50 -4.60 8.54 8.11
N ILE A 51 -5.90 8.51 8.35
CA ILE A 51 -6.68 9.70 8.72
C ILE A 51 -7.85 9.34 9.62
N GLU A 52 -8.32 10.33 10.38
CA GLU A 52 -9.62 10.30 11.05
C GLU A 52 -10.64 11.03 10.18
N THR A 53 -11.86 10.52 10.14
CA THR A 53 -12.96 11.18 9.44
C THR A 53 -13.72 12.11 10.37
N ASP A 54 -14.46 13.06 9.79
CA ASP A 54 -15.27 14.02 10.56
C ASP A 54 -16.33 13.35 11.44
N GLU A 55 -16.70 12.12 11.11
CA GLU A 55 -17.71 11.34 11.82
C GLU A 55 -17.12 10.47 12.94
N GLY A 56 -15.84 10.65 13.23
CA GLY A 56 -15.16 9.89 14.27
C GLY A 56 -14.67 8.51 13.81
N GLY A 57 -14.77 8.21 12.52
CA GLY A 57 -14.22 6.98 11.96
C GLY A 57 -12.73 7.11 11.66
N ILE A 58 -12.11 5.98 11.39
CA ILE A 58 -10.69 5.91 11.03
C ILE A 58 -10.55 5.17 9.70
N LYS A 59 -9.80 5.75 8.75
CA LYS A 59 -9.44 5.08 7.52
C LYS A 59 -8.05 4.49 7.64
N THR A 60 -7.86 3.31 7.09
CA THR A 60 -6.63 2.55 7.27
C THR A 60 -5.95 2.17 5.96
N ILE A 61 -4.63 2.01 6.04
CA ILE A 61 -3.82 1.29 5.06
C ILE A 61 -3.96 -0.18 5.42
N SER A 62 -4.26 -1.03 4.43
CA SER A 62 -4.48 -2.45 4.66
C SER A 62 -3.24 -3.16 5.19
N ALA A 63 -3.45 -4.28 5.88
CA ALA A 63 -2.35 -5.10 6.38
C ALA A 63 -1.48 -5.64 5.23
N PRO A 64 -0.17 -5.82 5.46
CA PRO A 64 0.75 -6.28 4.42
C PRO A 64 0.36 -7.56 3.70
N HIS A 65 -0.17 -8.57 4.40
CA HIS A 65 -0.60 -9.82 3.74
C HIS A 65 -1.72 -9.56 2.73
N MET A 66 -2.64 -8.65 3.05
CA MET A 66 -3.73 -8.29 2.16
C MET A 66 -3.19 -7.56 0.93
N ILE A 67 -2.27 -6.63 1.14
CA ILE A 67 -1.65 -5.86 0.04
C ILE A 67 -0.90 -6.81 -0.90
N ALA A 68 -0.05 -7.68 -0.37
CA ALA A 68 0.73 -8.62 -1.17
C ALA A 68 -0.18 -9.55 -1.97
N THR A 69 -1.22 -10.09 -1.32
CA THR A 69 -2.18 -10.99 -1.98
C THR A 69 -2.94 -10.28 -3.08
N LEU A 70 -3.42 -9.06 -2.82
CA LEU A 70 -4.14 -8.26 -3.80
C LEU A 70 -3.26 -7.97 -5.02
N LEU A 71 -2.05 -7.50 -4.80
CA LEU A 71 -1.13 -7.14 -5.89
C LEU A 71 -0.74 -8.37 -6.70
N HIS A 72 -0.58 -9.52 -6.05
CA HIS A 72 -0.28 -10.78 -6.74
C HIS A 72 -1.42 -11.20 -7.68
N HIS A 73 -2.65 -11.12 -7.22
CA HIS A 73 -3.82 -11.51 -8.02
C HIS A 73 -4.14 -10.54 -9.14
N LEU A 74 -3.69 -9.30 -9.07
CA LEU A 74 -3.89 -8.32 -10.14
C LEU A 74 -3.04 -8.60 -11.37
N GLU A 75 -1.99 -9.39 -11.23
CA GLU A 75 -1.09 -9.73 -12.34
C GLU A 75 -0.60 -8.48 -13.09
N LEU A 76 -0.15 -7.48 -12.34
CA LEU A 76 0.30 -6.21 -12.90
C LEU A 76 1.53 -6.39 -13.77
N VAL A 77 1.55 -5.67 -14.92
CA VAL A 77 2.70 -5.63 -15.83
C VAL A 77 3.04 -4.19 -16.18
N GLU A 78 4.26 -3.98 -16.65
CA GLU A 78 4.71 -2.66 -17.08
C GLU A 78 3.82 -2.10 -18.17
N GLY A 79 3.57 -0.79 -18.10
CA GLY A 79 2.81 -0.06 -19.11
C GLY A 79 1.31 -0.07 -18.91
N GLN A 80 0.78 -0.80 -17.95
CA GLN A 80 -0.67 -0.85 -17.70
C GLN A 80 -1.21 0.47 -17.17
N GLU A 81 -2.47 0.73 -17.47
CA GLU A 81 -3.25 1.78 -16.81
C GLU A 81 -4.13 1.11 -15.75
N VAL A 82 -4.07 1.60 -14.52
CA VAL A 82 -4.78 1.00 -13.39
C VAL A 82 -5.59 2.07 -12.68
N VAL A 83 -6.82 1.74 -12.32
CA VAL A 83 -7.68 2.59 -11.50
C VAL A 83 -7.78 1.96 -10.11
N VAL A 84 -7.47 2.74 -9.08
CA VAL A 84 -7.57 2.32 -7.69
C VAL A 84 -8.76 3.03 -7.06
N LEU A 85 -9.71 2.26 -6.57
CA LEU A 85 -10.88 2.77 -5.87
C LEU A 85 -10.61 2.70 -4.36
N GLY A 86 -10.57 3.87 -3.72
CA GLY A 86 -10.20 3.98 -2.31
C GLY A 86 -8.75 4.41 -2.14
N ALA A 87 -8.56 5.49 -1.39
CA ALA A 87 -7.24 6.14 -1.27
C ALA A 87 -6.19 5.28 -0.58
N LYS A 88 -6.57 4.58 0.50
CA LYS A 88 -5.64 3.73 1.27
C LYS A 88 -4.32 4.44 1.60
N GLY A 89 -4.40 5.72 1.96
CA GLY A 89 -3.24 6.54 2.25
C GLY A 89 -2.34 6.86 1.07
N GLY A 90 -2.63 6.33 -0.10
CA GLY A 90 -1.80 6.46 -1.30
C GLY A 90 -0.73 5.37 -1.43
N TYR A 91 -0.57 4.53 -0.43
CA TYR A 91 0.50 3.53 -0.40
C TYR A 91 0.33 2.45 -1.48
N ILE A 92 -0.89 1.88 -1.58
CA ILE A 92 -1.16 0.85 -2.60
C ILE A 92 -1.02 1.42 -4.01
N ALA A 93 -1.55 2.62 -4.25
CA ALA A 93 -1.41 3.28 -5.54
C ALA A 93 0.07 3.53 -5.90
N ALA A 94 0.89 3.92 -4.92
CA ALA A 94 2.31 4.11 -5.12
C ALA A 94 3.04 2.80 -5.46
N LEU A 95 2.70 1.71 -4.79
CA LEU A 95 3.24 0.38 -5.12
C LEU A 95 2.89 -0.02 -6.55
N ILE A 96 1.62 0.17 -6.93
CA ILE A 96 1.17 -0.14 -8.30
C ILE A 96 1.91 0.73 -9.31
N ALA A 97 2.09 2.03 -9.03
CA ALA A 97 2.81 2.93 -9.91
C ALA A 97 4.25 2.47 -10.14
N MET A 98 4.92 1.97 -9.11
CA MET A 98 6.26 1.42 -9.27
C MET A 98 6.29 0.18 -10.15
N ILE A 99 5.27 -0.67 -10.04
CA ILE A 99 5.19 -1.91 -10.81
C ILE A 99 4.89 -1.64 -12.28
N VAL A 100 3.93 -0.75 -12.57
CA VAL A 100 3.57 -0.44 -13.96
C VAL A 100 4.59 0.46 -14.66
N GLY A 101 5.43 1.16 -13.91
CA GLY A 101 6.56 1.92 -14.43
C GLY A 101 6.17 3.23 -15.10
N GLU A 102 7.17 3.88 -15.70
CA GLU A 102 7.02 5.23 -16.28
C GLU A 102 6.07 5.29 -17.47
N HIS A 103 5.86 4.19 -18.17
CA HIS A 103 4.93 4.10 -19.29
C HIS A 103 3.53 3.68 -18.87
N GLY A 104 3.34 3.33 -17.60
CA GLY A 104 2.04 3.03 -17.04
C GLY A 104 1.39 4.26 -16.42
N ARG A 105 0.17 4.08 -15.93
CA ARG A 105 -0.58 5.16 -15.28
C ARG A 105 -1.44 4.59 -14.16
N VAL A 106 -1.49 5.31 -13.04
CA VAL A 106 -2.39 4.98 -11.94
C VAL A 106 -3.30 6.17 -11.67
N ARG A 107 -4.60 5.90 -11.62
CA ARG A 107 -5.60 6.87 -11.19
C ARG A 107 -6.15 6.43 -9.85
N LEU A 108 -6.22 7.35 -8.90
CA LEU A 108 -6.76 7.11 -7.58
C LEU A 108 -8.07 7.86 -7.43
N LEU A 109 -9.14 7.15 -7.10
CA LEU A 109 -10.46 7.73 -6.90
C LEU A 109 -10.96 7.39 -5.50
N ASP A 110 -11.45 8.41 -4.80
CA ASP A 110 -12.05 8.23 -3.47
C ASP A 110 -13.14 9.27 -3.29
N PRO A 111 -14.32 8.90 -2.78
CA PRO A 111 -15.40 9.85 -2.53
C PRO A 111 -15.08 10.79 -1.35
N SER A 112 -14.10 10.48 -0.52
CA SER A 112 -13.70 11.31 0.62
C SER A 112 -12.71 12.38 0.19
N GLN A 113 -13.08 13.64 0.32
CA GLN A 113 -12.19 14.76 0.04
C GLN A 113 -10.99 14.78 0.98
N LEU A 114 -11.19 14.42 2.26
CA LEU A 114 -10.09 14.32 3.23
C LEU A 114 -9.07 13.27 2.81
N ALA A 115 -9.53 12.12 2.30
CA ALA A 115 -8.62 11.07 1.85
C ALA A 115 -7.81 11.51 0.64
N ILE A 116 -8.42 12.20 -0.31
CA ILE A 116 -7.72 12.71 -1.49
C ILE A 116 -6.69 13.78 -1.09
N GLU A 117 -7.05 14.69 -0.21
CA GLU A 117 -6.12 15.72 0.29
C GLU A 117 -4.93 15.09 1.00
N HIS A 118 -5.17 14.04 1.78
CA HIS A 118 -4.09 13.29 2.43
C HIS A 118 -3.09 12.74 1.39
N VAL A 119 -3.59 12.07 0.36
CA VAL A 119 -2.73 11.50 -0.70
C VAL A 119 -1.94 12.60 -1.41
N GLN A 120 -2.59 13.71 -1.74
CA GLN A 120 -1.94 14.83 -2.42
C GLN A 120 -0.82 15.47 -1.59
N SER A 121 -0.87 15.33 -0.27
CA SER A 121 0.15 15.86 0.63
C SER A 121 1.41 14.96 0.72
N ARG A 122 1.40 13.77 0.12
CA ARG A 122 2.48 12.76 0.23
C ARG A 122 3.26 12.57 -1.11
#